data_d96c4959547b437e5cfed3156fee7d5b
#
_entry.id   d96c4959547b437e5cfed3156fee7d5b
#
_cell.length_a   1.000
_cell.length_b   1.000
_cell.length_c   1.000
_cell.angle_alpha   90.00
_cell.angle_beta   90.00
_cell.angle_gamma   90.00
#
_symmetry.space_group_name_H-M   'P 1'
#
loop_
_entity.id
_entity.type
_entity.pdbx_description
1 polymer ?
#
loop_
_entity_poly.entity_id
_entity_poly.type
_entity_poly.pdbx_seq_one_letter_code
_entity_poly.pdbx_strand_id
1 'polypeptide(L)'
;MFFEPLDRTTYADKFAVDNAAHQPAGAIAPSTVEEVQGALRIANEHRLPVWPISRGKNLGYGGSAPLLSGSVVMDLSRMKKIEFNEEFGTVLLEPGVGFYDLYDFIQKHNLPYWLSTPGNSWGSVIGNALDRGVGYTPYGENTKHLCGMEVVLPTGEVVRTGMGAFSGSPSWGAYPFGFGPGWDQMFVQSNFGVVTKANMWLMPEPESLMGMDVEFDRPEDLGAMVDTIAPLRRERVLQQSPSIGNWMRAAAVVTRRGEWTDKPGALDDSVIDAIRKRFGIGWWGVSLRLYGREEINKAAYKVLEQAMKAIGPMSIKPTSWVKGQPMEYSGWTGTPITYAMQSANWYGARGGHIGFSPVIPQNGAAALAQFRRTYDRYREYGMDYQGSFAFGERHLTNVNAMNFNKDDPAMMARIDPFFRQLVADARAQGYGEYRTHLDYMDLVAETYDWGGGAIRKLNETVKDALDPNGILAPGKSGIWPKGQGRRAGEQS
;
A
#
# COMPACT_ATOMS: atom_id res chain seq x y z
N MET A 1 19.96 -9.84 18.79
CA MET A 1 20.38 -8.44 18.54
C MET A 1 21.31 -8.45 17.34
N PHE A 2 21.22 -7.46 16.47
CA PHE A 2 21.89 -7.40 15.17
C PHE A 2 22.61 -6.05 15.07
N PHE A 3 23.91 -6.03 15.33
CA PHE A 3 24.72 -4.80 15.36
C PHE A 3 25.91 -4.80 14.40
N GLU A 4 26.25 -5.97 13.84
CA GLU A 4 27.34 -6.05 12.89
C GLU A 4 27.02 -5.28 11.59
N PRO A 5 28.03 -4.75 10.89
CA PRO A 5 27.79 -4.00 9.64
C PRO A 5 26.94 -4.76 8.63
N LEU A 6 27.13 -6.06 8.50
CA LEU A 6 26.37 -6.91 7.57
C LEU A 6 24.90 -7.05 8.00
N ASP A 7 24.64 -7.15 9.30
CA ASP A 7 23.29 -7.19 9.86
C ASP A 7 22.54 -5.88 9.57
N ARG A 8 23.21 -4.73 9.74
CA ARG A 8 22.64 -3.41 9.46
C ARG A 8 22.22 -3.26 8.00
N THR A 9 22.97 -3.83 7.05
CA THR A 9 22.59 -3.79 5.62
C THR A 9 21.32 -4.59 5.32
N THR A 10 20.96 -5.56 6.15
CA THR A 10 19.71 -6.31 6.06
C THR A 10 18.51 -5.40 6.30
N TYR A 11 18.68 -4.41 7.18
CA TYR A 11 17.65 -3.43 7.54
C TYR A 11 17.77 -2.10 6.76
N ALA A 12 18.63 -2.05 5.75
CA ALA A 12 18.72 -0.89 4.87
C ALA A 12 17.52 -0.79 3.92
N ASP A 13 17.21 0.41 3.48
CA ASP A 13 16.26 0.62 2.41
C ASP A 13 16.86 0.19 1.07
N LYS A 14 16.17 -0.72 0.38
CA LYS A 14 16.61 -1.24 -0.93
C LYS A 14 16.42 -0.22 -2.06
N PHE A 15 15.57 0.78 -1.86
CA PHE A 15 15.14 1.74 -2.87
C PHE A 15 15.43 3.19 -2.51
N ALA A 16 16.11 3.47 -1.41
CA ALA A 16 16.48 4.82 -1.00
C ALA A 16 17.25 5.57 -2.09
N VAL A 17 16.97 6.86 -2.19
CA VAL A 17 17.75 7.81 -3.00
C VAL A 17 19.07 8.11 -2.30
N ASP A 18 19.05 8.29 -0.98
CA ASP A 18 20.22 8.40 -0.13
C ASP A 18 20.21 7.36 1.00
N ASN A 19 20.97 6.27 0.80
CA ASN A 19 21.10 5.22 1.80
C ASN A 19 21.80 5.66 3.09
N ALA A 20 22.63 6.70 3.07
CA ALA A 20 23.34 7.16 4.26
C ALA A 20 22.38 7.84 5.25
N ALA A 21 21.33 8.48 4.75
CA ALA A 21 20.32 9.16 5.55
C ALA A 21 19.49 8.22 6.44
N HIS A 22 19.46 6.92 6.14
CA HIS A 22 18.54 5.95 6.75
C HIS A 22 19.25 4.74 7.36
N GLN A 23 20.47 4.91 7.86
CA GLN A 23 21.25 3.81 8.43
C GLN A 23 20.81 3.50 9.87
N PRO A 24 20.36 2.26 10.17
CA PRO A 24 20.06 1.86 11.55
C PRO A 24 21.34 1.73 12.38
N ALA A 25 21.26 1.99 13.69
CA ALA A 25 22.32 1.66 14.63
C ALA A 25 22.46 0.16 14.85
N GLY A 26 21.34 -0.55 14.75
CA GLY A 26 21.24 -2.00 14.92
C GLY A 26 19.77 -2.41 14.90
N ALA A 27 19.50 -3.68 15.20
CA ALA A 27 18.14 -4.19 15.29
C ALA A 27 17.95 -5.14 16.47
N ILE A 28 16.72 -5.19 16.98
CA ILE A 28 16.23 -6.16 17.95
C ILE A 28 15.01 -6.87 17.36
N ALA A 29 14.81 -8.13 17.71
CA ALA A 29 13.69 -8.93 17.21
C ALA A 29 12.92 -9.57 18.38
N PRO A 30 12.00 -8.83 19.02
CA PRO A 30 11.15 -9.37 20.08
C PRO A 30 10.19 -10.43 19.53
N SER A 31 9.82 -11.38 20.39
CA SER A 31 8.90 -12.48 20.08
C SER A 31 7.63 -12.44 20.93
N THR A 32 7.59 -11.60 21.96
CA THR A 32 6.45 -11.46 22.86
C THR A 32 6.15 -9.97 23.13
N VAL A 33 4.96 -9.72 23.66
CA VAL A 33 4.53 -8.36 24.06
C VAL A 33 5.41 -7.83 25.19
N GLU A 34 5.79 -8.68 26.12
CA GLU A 34 6.65 -8.34 27.26
C GLU A 34 8.06 -7.94 26.82
N GLU A 35 8.59 -8.59 25.77
CA GLU A 35 9.88 -8.19 25.16
C GLU A 35 9.77 -6.84 24.47
N VAL A 36 8.64 -6.53 23.79
CA VAL A 36 8.36 -5.21 23.21
C VAL A 36 8.29 -4.14 24.31
N GLN A 37 7.56 -4.41 25.40
CA GLN A 37 7.46 -3.51 26.55
C GLN A 37 8.83 -3.24 27.18
N GLY A 38 9.62 -4.30 27.39
CA GLY A 38 10.98 -4.20 27.95
C GLY A 38 11.90 -3.35 27.08
N ALA A 39 11.87 -3.57 25.78
CA ALA A 39 12.64 -2.79 24.80
C ALA A 39 12.27 -1.30 24.81
N LEU A 40 10.97 -0.97 24.86
CA LEU A 40 10.51 0.41 24.91
C LEU A 40 10.87 1.10 26.24
N ARG A 41 10.82 0.39 27.38
CA ARG A 41 11.27 0.96 28.67
C ARG A 41 12.76 1.31 28.64
N ILE A 42 13.61 0.41 28.11
CA ILE A 42 15.05 0.67 27.94
C ILE A 42 15.26 1.86 26.98
N ALA A 43 14.51 1.88 25.87
CA ALA A 43 14.58 2.99 24.91
C ALA A 43 14.22 4.34 25.56
N ASN A 44 13.19 4.38 26.42
CA ASN A 44 12.82 5.57 27.20
C ASN A 44 13.91 5.99 28.18
N GLU A 45 14.48 5.07 28.93
CA GLU A 45 15.52 5.33 29.91
C GLU A 45 16.76 5.98 29.26
N HIS A 46 17.13 5.49 28.08
CA HIS A 46 18.30 5.94 27.34
C HIS A 46 17.99 6.92 26.20
N ARG A 47 16.75 7.32 26.00
CA ARG A 47 16.29 8.17 24.90
C ARG A 47 16.73 7.69 23.51
N LEU A 48 16.66 6.36 23.31
CA LEU A 48 17.05 5.72 22.05
C LEU A 48 15.88 5.72 21.07
N PRO A 49 16.02 6.26 19.84
CA PRO A 49 14.98 6.16 18.85
C PRO A 49 14.80 4.70 18.38
N VAL A 50 13.56 4.25 18.37
CA VAL A 50 13.16 2.90 17.95
C VAL A 50 12.25 2.97 16.74
N TRP A 51 12.53 2.17 15.70
CA TRP A 51 11.75 2.09 14.47
C TRP A 51 11.10 0.72 14.33
N PRO A 52 9.82 0.55 14.69
CA PRO A 52 9.15 -0.74 14.57
C PRO A 52 8.81 -1.08 13.13
N ILE A 53 9.06 -2.32 12.76
CA ILE A 53 8.65 -2.92 11.49
C ILE A 53 7.94 -4.25 11.76
N SER A 54 6.95 -4.59 10.96
CA SER A 54 6.32 -5.90 11.01
C SER A 54 7.18 -6.96 10.32
N ARG A 55 7.48 -6.78 9.02
CA ARG A 55 8.37 -7.64 8.22
C ARG A 55 9.35 -6.84 7.36
N GLY A 56 9.19 -5.51 7.26
CA GLY A 56 10.02 -4.65 6.44
C GLY A 56 10.03 -5.00 4.95
N LYS A 57 8.93 -5.54 4.43
CA LYS A 57 8.82 -6.05 3.04
C LYS A 57 7.90 -5.20 2.17
N ASN A 58 7.78 -3.90 2.44
CA ASN A 58 7.08 -3.00 1.51
C ASN A 58 7.91 -2.74 0.24
N LEU A 59 7.23 -2.35 -0.83
CA LEU A 59 7.86 -2.02 -2.11
C LEU A 59 7.87 -0.51 -2.31
N GLY A 60 9.04 0.12 -2.12
CA GLY A 60 9.24 1.55 -2.40
C GLY A 60 8.72 2.51 -1.33
N TYR A 61 8.65 2.07 -0.06
CA TYR A 61 8.23 2.90 1.09
C TYR A 61 9.21 2.86 2.27
N GLY A 62 10.48 2.56 1.99
CA GLY A 62 11.54 2.53 2.98
C GLY A 62 11.93 1.14 3.50
N GLY A 63 11.21 0.08 3.12
CA GLY A 63 11.54 -1.29 3.52
C GLY A 63 11.60 -1.49 5.01
N SER A 64 12.79 -1.79 5.52
CA SER A 64 13.07 -1.99 6.95
C SER A 64 13.81 -0.80 7.57
N ALA A 65 14.23 0.18 6.78
CA ALA A 65 15.07 1.28 7.26
C ALA A 65 14.28 2.29 8.11
N PRO A 66 14.91 2.89 9.11
CA PRO A 66 14.34 3.98 9.87
C PRO A 66 14.42 5.30 9.10
N LEU A 67 13.49 6.23 9.35
CA LEU A 67 13.61 7.59 8.81
C LEU A 67 14.82 8.31 9.42
N LEU A 68 14.95 8.25 10.74
CA LEU A 68 16.06 8.88 11.48
C LEU A 68 17.24 7.90 11.56
N SER A 69 18.38 8.27 10.94
CA SER A 69 19.62 7.51 11.05
C SER A 69 20.04 7.33 12.52
N GLY A 70 20.57 6.15 12.83
CA GLY A 70 20.96 5.80 14.20
C GLY A 70 19.82 5.23 15.07
N SER A 71 18.59 5.13 14.55
CA SER A 71 17.51 4.44 15.24
C SER A 71 17.76 2.93 15.33
N VAL A 72 17.26 2.30 16.40
CA VAL A 72 17.24 0.84 16.55
C VAL A 72 15.98 0.29 15.87
N VAL A 73 16.14 -0.59 14.89
CA VAL A 73 15.00 -1.26 14.26
C VAL A 73 14.43 -2.31 15.22
N MET A 74 13.11 -2.25 15.46
CA MET A 74 12.38 -3.28 16.19
C MET A 74 11.65 -4.19 15.19
N ASP A 75 12.22 -5.35 14.91
CA ASP A 75 11.71 -6.31 13.93
C ASP A 75 10.73 -7.28 14.60
N LEU A 76 9.44 -7.11 14.32
CA LEU A 76 8.36 -7.93 14.89
C LEU A 76 8.09 -9.21 14.09
N SER A 77 8.95 -9.59 13.15
CA SER A 77 8.72 -10.75 12.26
C SER A 77 8.65 -12.10 12.99
N ARG A 78 9.13 -12.17 14.25
CA ARG A 78 9.04 -13.38 15.09
C ARG A 78 7.67 -13.55 15.77
N MET A 79 6.87 -12.49 15.85
CA MET A 79 5.51 -12.53 16.39
C MET A 79 4.55 -13.02 15.30
N LYS A 80 4.21 -14.33 15.28
CA LYS A 80 3.51 -14.99 14.16
C LYS A 80 2.25 -15.75 14.55
N LYS A 81 1.67 -15.47 15.70
CA LYS A 81 0.47 -16.15 16.15
C LYS A 81 -0.73 -15.75 15.28
N ILE A 82 -1.57 -16.74 14.95
CA ILE A 82 -2.84 -16.62 14.25
C ILE A 82 -3.90 -17.29 15.13
N GLU A 83 -4.95 -16.56 15.50
CA GLU A 83 -6.13 -17.09 16.17
C GLU A 83 -7.37 -16.82 15.30
N PHE A 84 -8.08 -17.89 14.92
CA PHE A 84 -9.27 -17.77 14.07
C PHE A 84 -10.54 -17.86 14.92
N ASN A 85 -11.47 -16.94 14.67
CA ASN A 85 -12.81 -16.97 15.20
C ASN A 85 -13.80 -17.38 14.11
N GLU A 86 -14.33 -18.60 14.21
CA GLU A 86 -15.23 -19.17 13.22
C GLU A 86 -16.60 -18.49 13.19
N GLU A 87 -17.12 -18.05 14.35
CA GLU A 87 -18.42 -17.43 14.48
C GLU A 87 -18.52 -16.13 13.67
N PHE A 88 -17.44 -15.33 13.66
CA PHE A 88 -17.43 -14.03 13.00
C PHE A 88 -16.61 -14.01 11.70
N GLY A 89 -15.89 -15.08 11.38
CA GLY A 89 -14.99 -15.11 10.22
C GLY A 89 -13.85 -14.11 10.36
N THR A 90 -13.28 -13.99 11.57
CA THR A 90 -12.22 -13.04 11.87
C THR A 90 -10.94 -13.75 12.31
N VAL A 91 -9.80 -13.10 12.11
CA VAL A 91 -8.50 -13.56 12.60
C VAL A 91 -7.87 -12.50 13.49
N LEU A 92 -7.39 -12.92 14.66
CA LEU A 92 -6.48 -12.12 15.47
C LEU A 92 -5.05 -12.49 15.07
N LEU A 93 -4.32 -11.52 14.57
CA LEU A 93 -2.99 -11.70 14.00
C LEU A 93 -1.94 -10.95 14.80
N GLU A 94 -0.73 -11.51 14.88
CA GLU A 94 0.50 -10.81 15.27
C GLU A 94 1.20 -10.19 14.05
N PRO A 95 2.05 -9.14 14.22
CA PRO A 95 2.62 -8.35 13.12
C PRO A 95 3.50 -9.13 12.14
N GLY A 96 4.15 -10.19 12.59
CA GLY A 96 5.03 -11.04 11.78
C GLY A 96 4.28 -11.97 10.82
N VAL A 97 2.94 -12.08 10.92
CA VAL A 97 2.14 -12.90 10.01
C VAL A 97 2.11 -12.24 8.61
N GLY A 98 2.63 -12.95 7.61
CA GLY A 98 2.57 -12.55 6.21
C GLY A 98 1.33 -13.07 5.50
N PHE A 99 1.07 -12.57 4.28
CA PHE A 99 -0.05 -13.05 3.47
C PHE A 99 0.07 -14.54 3.13
N TYR A 100 1.28 -15.04 2.86
CA TYR A 100 1.51 -16.49 2.66
C TYR A 100 1.26 -17.28 3.93
N ASP A 101 1.74 -16.80 5.09
CA ASP A 101 1.53 -17.50 6.37
C ASP A 101 0.01 -17.65 6.67
N LEU A 102 -0.78 -16.60 6.43
CA LEU A 102 -2.23 -16.64 6.64
C LEU A 102 -2.97 -17.47 5.56
N TYR A 103 -2.52 -17.39 4.30
CA TYR A 103 -3.06 -18.23 3.23
C TYR A 103 -2.86 -19.73 3.54
N ASP A 104 -1.64 -20.12 3.91
CA ASP A 104 -1.31 -21.50 4.28
C ASP A 104 -2.13 -21.98 5.48
N PHE A 105 -2.36 -21.09 6.46
CA PHE A 105 -3.22 -21.38 7.61
C PHE A 105 -4.66 -21.67 7.16
N ILE A 106 -5.25 -20.83 6.31
CA ILE A 106 -6.60 -21.00 5.78
C ILE A 106 -6.70 -22.32 5.00
N GLN A 107 -5.76 -22.61 4.11
CA GLN A 107 -5.75 -23.85 3.32
C GLN A 107 -5.60 -25.10 4.21
N LYS A 108 -4.67 -25.08 5.15
CA LYS A 108 -4.41 -26.20 6.07
C LYS A 108 -5.63 -26.56 6.94
N HIS A 109 -6.42 -25.58 7.31
CA HIS A 109 -7.62 -25.79 8.15
C HIS A 109 -8.91 -25.88 7.34
N ASN A 110 -8.84 -25.87 5.99
CA ASN A 110 -9.97 -25.89 5.08
C ASN A 110 -11.05 -24.84 5.42
N LEU A 111 -10.61 -23.63 5.77
CA LEU A 111 -11.53 -22.56 6.15
C LEU A 111 -12.18 -21.97 4.89
N PRO A 112 -13.52 -21.76 4.89
CA PRO A 112 -14.24 -21.24 3.73
C PRO A 112 -14.11 -19.70 3.63
N TYR A 113 -12.87 -19.20 3.58
CA TYR A 113 -12.55 -17.77 3.55
C TYR A 113 -11.43 -17.46 2.56
N TRP A 114 -11.51 -16.29 1.97
CA TRP A 114 -10.50 -15.75 1.07
C TRP A 114 -9.80 -14.54 1.69
N LEU A 115 -8.53 -14.36 1.32
CA LEU A 115 -7.76 -13.16 1.67
C LEU A 115 -8.02 -12.04 0.67
N SER A 116 -7.69 -10.82 1.07
CA SER A 116 -7.47 -9.71 0.15
C SER A 116 -5.98 -9.40 0.06
N THR A 117 -5.35 -9.90 -0.98
CA THR A 117 -3.89 -9.86 -1.15
C THR A 117 -3.46 -8.68 -2.01
N PRO A 118 -2.38 -7.97 -1.65
CA PRO A 118 -1.78 -6.93 -2.49
C PRO A 118 -0.90 -7.52 -3.58
N GLY A 119 -0.49 -6.70 -4.56
CA GLY A 119 0.46 -7.09 -5.60
C GLY A 119 1.86 -7.47 -5.10
N ASN A 120 2.22 -7.07 -3.88
CA ASN A 120 3.38 -7.53 -3.14
C ASN A 120 2.93 -8.27 -1.87
N SER A 121 2.65 -9.55 -1.99
CA SER A 121 2.19 -10.38 -0.87
C SER A 121 3.31 -10.89 0.04
N TRP A 122 4.54 -10.43 -0.09
CA TRP A 122 5.63 -10.75 0.84
C TRP A 122 5.51 -9.99 2.17
N GLY A 123 4.71 -8.94 2.19
CA GLY A 123 4.50 -8.11 3.35
C GLY A 123 3.73 -8.80 4.47
N SER A 124 3.61 -8.09 5.59
CA SER A 124 2.75 -8.45 6.71
C SER A 124 1.30 -8.06 6.40
N VAL A 125 0.35 -8.86 6.86
CA VAL A 125 -1.08 -8.55 6.78
C VAL A 125 -1.40 -7.29 7.58
N ILE A 126 -1.00 -7.24 8.86
CA ILE A 126 -1.19 -6.06 9.72
C ILE A 126 -0.43 -4.86 9.18
N GLY A 127 0.86 -5.04 8.80
CA GLY A 127 1.68 -3.94 8.30
C GLY A 127 1.10 -3.30 7.02
N ASN A 128 0.49 -4.09 6.14
CA ASN A 128 -0.22 -3.59 4.97
C ASN A 128 -1.46 -2.78 5.37
N ALA A 129 -2.29 -3.30 6.28
CA ALA A 129 -3.48 -2.62 6.74
C ALA A 129 -3.16 -1.30 7.47
N LEU A 130 -2.12 -1.28 8.32
CA LEU A 130 -1.67 -0.08 9.05
C LEU A 130 -1.07 1.00 8.13
N ASP A 131 -0.67 0.65 6.92
CA ASP A 131 -0.19 1.60 5.89
C ASP A 131 -1.25 1.85 4.79
N ARG A 132 -2.53 1.59 5.06
CA ARG A 132 -3.66 1.73 4.12
C ARG A 132 -3.43 1.01 2.80
N GLY A 133 -2.82 -0.19 2.87
CA GLY A 133 -2.59 -1.03 1.71
C GLY A 133 -3.90 -1.58 1.14
N VAL A 134 -3.88 -1.88 -0.16
CA VAL A 134 -5.03 -2.39 -0.91
C VAL A 134 -4.75 -3.76 -1.50
N GLY A 135 -5.79 -4.58 -1.53
CA GLY A 135 -5.82 -5.86 -2.21
C GLY A 135 -6.85 -5.87 -3.34
N TYR A 136 -7.11 -7.04 -3.91
CA TYR A 136 -7.86 -7.17 -5.16
C TYR A 136 -9.30 -7.69 -5.01
N THR A 137 -9.69 -8.16 -3.85
CA THR A 137 -11.06 -8.68 -3.59
C THR A 137 -12.00 -7.56 -3.14
N PRO A 138 -13.30 -7.80 -2.91
CA PRO A 138 -14.21 -6.84 -2.28
C PRO A 138 -13.72 -6.30 -0.93
N TYR A 139 -12.91 -7.07 -0.17
CA TYR A 139 -12.29 -6.64 1.08
C TYR A 139 -10.93 -5.94 0.86
N GLY A 140 -10.72 -5.41 -0.35
CA GLY A 140 -9.45 -4.85 -0.81
C GLY A 140 -8.92 -3.64 -0.04
N GLU A 141 -9.77 -2.83 0.57
CA GLU A 141 -9.33 -1.74 1.44
C GLU A 141 -9.02 -2.29 2.84
N ASN A 142 -7.86 -2.93 3.00
CA ASN A 142 -7.52 -3.74 4.17
C ASN A 142 -7.68 -2.99 5.51
N THR A 143 -7.41 -1.70 5.57
CA THR A 143 -7.60 -0.88 6.78
C THR A 143 -9.06 -0.83 7.26
N LYS A 144 -10.03 -0.94 6.35
CA LYS A 144 -11.47 -0.93 6.69
C LYS A 144 -11.93 -2.22 7.37
N HIS A 145 -11.13 -3.27 7.27
CA HIS A 145 -11.41 -4.57 7.84
C HIS A 145 -10.65 -4.85 9.15
N LEU A 146 -9.88 -3.86 9.63
CA LEU A 146 -9.32 -3.87 10.99
C LEU A 146 -10.45 -3.68 12.01
N CYS A 147 -10.44 -4.46 13.10
CA CYS A 147 -11.48 -4.44 14.10
C CYS A 147 -10.91 -4.68 15.51
N GLY A 148 -10.29 -3.63 16.06
CA GLY A 148 -9.64 -3.67 17.37
C GLY A 148 -8.20 -4.18 17.31
N MET A 149 -7.35 -3.53 18.08
CA MET A 149 -5.90 -3.78 18.16
C MET A 149 -5.44 -3.93 19.61
N GLU A 150 -4.32 -4.60 19.80
CA GLU A 150 -3.49 -4.53 21.00
C GLU A 150 -2.24 -3.74 20.66
N VAL A 151 -1.93 -2.73 21.45
CA VAL A 151 -0.87 -1.76 21.17
C VAL A 151 -0.03 -1.54 22.41
N VAL A 152 1.28 -1.58 22.26
CA VAL A 152 2.22 -1.13 23.29
C VAL A 152 2.53 0.34 23.04
N LEU A 153 2.16 1.20 23.97
CA LEU A 153 2.46 2.62 23.92
C LEU A 153 3.96 2.88 24.13
N PRO A 154 4.50 4.03 23.72
CA PRO A 154 5.91 4.37 23.94
C PRO A 154 6.37 4.24 25.40
N THR A 155 5.45 4.45 26.35
CA THR A 155 5.69 4.26 27.81
C THR A 155 5.87 2.80 28.22
N GLY A 156 5.58 1.84 27.34
CA GLY A 156 5.56 0.41 27.65
C GLY A 156 4.23 -0.10 28.21
N GLU A 157 3.20 0.76 28.30
CA GLU A 157 1.84 0.36 28.67
C GLU A 157 1.15 -0.35 27.52
N VAL A 158 0.34 -1.39 27.80
CA VAL A 158 -0.47 -2.11 26.80
C VAL A 158 -1.89 -1.62 26.83
N VAL A 159 -2.41 -1.23 25.69
CA VAL A 159 -3.82 -0.84 25.52
C VAL A 159 -4.48 -1.73 24.46
N ARG A 160 -5.79 -1.92 24.58
CA ARG A 160 -6.60 -2.56 23.54
C ARG A 160 -7.67 -1.58 23.08
N THR A 161 -7.89 -1.55 21.77
CA THR A 161 -8.89 -0.68 21.15
C THR A 161 -10.21 -1.41 20.90
N GLY A 162 -11.24 -0.67 20.56
CA GLY A 162 -12.56 -1.22 20.30
C GLY A 162 -13.13 -1.95 21.50
N MET A 163 -13.83 -3.05 21.24
CA MET A 163 -14.40 -3.88 22.31
C MET A 163 -13.34 -4.64 23.12
N GLY A 164 -12.09 -4.68 22.65
CA GLY A 164 -10.97 -5.26 23.41
C GLY A 164 -10.59 -4.49 24.67
N ALA A 165 -11.01 -3.24 24.80
CA ALA A 165 -10.86 -2.45 26.02
C ALA A 165 -11.75 -2.93 27.16
N PHE A 166 -12.80 -3.70 26.86
CA PHE A 166 -13.65 -4.35 27.84
C PHE A 166 -13.11 -5.75 28.13
N SER A 167 -12.76 -6.03 29.39
CA SER A 167 -12.18 -7.32 29.79
C SER A 167 -13.10 -8.50 29.46
N GLY A 168 -12.57 -9.46 28.67
CA GLY A 168 -13.30 -10.67 28.30
C GLY A 168 -14.43 -10.45 27.28
N SER A 169 -14.46 -9.31 26.57
CA SER A 169 -15.48 -9.06 25.55
C SER A 169 -15.45 -10.11 24.43
N PRO A 170 -16.55 -10.85 24.21
CA PRO A 170 -16.65 -11.76 23.06
C PRO A 170 -16.77 -11.02 21.73
N SER A 171 -17.06 -9.73 21.75
CA SER A 171 -17.23 -8.90 20.55
C SER A 171 -15.94 -8.23 20.07
N TRP A 172 -14.80 -8.54 20.70
CA TRP A 172 -13.51 -8.08 20.17
C TRP A 172 -13.22 -8.76 18.84
N GLY A 173 -13.05 -7.96 17.79
CA GLY A 173 -12.97 -8.43 16.43
C GLY A 173 -14.30 -8.40 15.65
N ALA A 174 -15.45 -8.24 16.33
CA ALA A 174 -16.77 -8.13 15.70
C ALA A 174 -17.26 -6.68 15.57
N TYR A 175 -17.00 -5.84 16.57
CA TYR A 175 -17.39 -4.43 16.58
C TYR A 175 -16.16 -3.52 16.73
N PRO A 176 -15.86 -2.65 15.74
CA PRO A 176 -14.61 -1.90 15.70
C PRO A 176 -14.53 -0.72 16.66
N PHE A 177 -15.68 -0.32 17.22
CA PHE A 177 -15.75 0.80 18.15
C PHE A 177 -15.90 0.29 19.59
N GLY A 178 -15.42 1.01 20.55
CA GLY A 178 -15.72 0.80 21.96
C GLY A 178 -16.74 1.82 22.44
N PHE A 179 -16.57 2.27 23.67
CA PHE A 179 -17.26 3.45 24.21
C PHE A 179 -16.32 4.65 24.13
N GLY A 180 -16.76 5.74 23.52
CA GLY A 180 -15.94 6.92 23.29
C GLY A 180 -15.28 6.96 21.90
N PRO A 181 -14.12 7.63 21.72
CA PRO A 181 -13.44 7.78 20.43
C PRO A 181 -12.97 6.44 19.86
N GLY A 182 -13.03 6.30 18.52
CA GLY A 182 -12.41 5.17 17.81
C GLY A 182 -10.89 5.37 17.69
N TRP A 183 -10.11 4.48 18.30
CA TRP A 183 -8.65 4.60 18.35
C TRP A 183 -7.91 3.83 17.25
N ASP A 184 -8.53 2.87 16.58
CA ASP A 184 -7.87 2.07 15.54
C ASP A 184 -7.21 2.96 14.48
N GLN A 185 -7.92 3.97 14.00
CA GLN A 185 -7.39 4.88 12.97
C GLN A 185 -6.24 5.77 13.46
N MET A 186 -6.10 5.98 14.77
CA MET A 186 -5.00 6.75 15.34
C MET A 186 -3.66 6.00 15.27
N PHE A 187 -3.69 4.67 15.17
CA PHE A 187 -2.50 3.84 15.01
C PHE A 187 -2.17 3.52 13.54
N VAL A 188 -3.03 3.92 12.60
CA VAL A 188 -2.79 3.77 11.15
C VAL A 188 -1.92 4.92 10.66
N GLN A 189 -0.82 4.60 9.96
CA GLN A 189 0.18 5.56 9.44
C GLN A 189 0.73 6.52 10.49
N SER A 190 0.78 6.13 11.75
CA SER A 190 1.27 6.95 12.86
C SER A 190 2.50 6.34 13.53
N ASN A 191 3.01 7.07 14.53
CA ASN A 191 4.09 6.66 15.41
C ASN A 191 3.67 6.76 16.90
N PHE A 192 2.41 6.44 17.18
CA PHE A 192 1.80 6.59 18.50
C PHE A 192 1.88 5.33 19.36
N GLY A 193 2.20 4.19 18.77
CA GLY A 193 2.32 2.92 19.46
C GLY A 193 2.84 1.80 18.56
N VAL A 194 3.22 0.68 19.17
CA VAL A 194 3.61 -0.55 18.49
C VAL A 194 2.44 -1.53 18.52
N VAL A 195 1.82 -1.77 17.38
CA VAL A 195 0.72 -2.73 17.26
C VAL A 195 1.27 -4.14 17.38
N THR A 196 0.86 -4.88 18.41
CA THR A 196 1.29 -6.25 18.70
C THR A 196 0.26 -7.29 18.30
N LYS A 197 -1.02 -6.90 18.19
CA LYS A 197 -2.08 -7.73 17.60
C LYS A 197 -3.12 -6.86 16.92
N ALA A 198 -3.77 -7.40 15.89
CA ALA A 198 -4.97 -6.78 15.31
C ALA A 198 -5.94 -7.85 14.83
N ASN A 199 -7.23 -7.60 15.03
CA ASN A 199 -8.28 -8.40 14.40
C ASN A 199 -8.51 -7.90 12.97
N MET A 200 -8.72 -8.85 12.05
CA MET A 200 -9.11 -8.59 10.67
C MET A 200 -10.26 -9.48 10.24
N TRP A 201 -11.18 -8.92 9.48
CA TRP A 201 -12.27 -9.67 8.86
C TRP A 201 -11.77 -10.37 7.60
N LEU A 202 -12.07 -11.66 7.47
CA LEU A 202 -11.84 -12.43 6.26
C LEU A 202 -13.07 -12.38 5.35
N MET A 203 -12.85 -12.37 4.04
CA MET A 203 -13.93 -12.45 3.08
C MET A 203 -14.45 -13.88 3.00
N PRO A 204 -15.76 -14.16 3.20
CA PRO A 204 -16.30 -15.50 2.95
C PRO A 204 -16.00 -15.94 1.52
N GLU A 205 -15.64 -17.21 1.35
CA GLU A 205 -15.45 -17.80 0.03
C GLU A 205 -16.75 -17.67 -0.78
N PRO A 206 -16.72 -17.02 -1.97
CA PRO A 206 -17.92 -16.83 -2.75
C PRO A 206 -18.37 -18.15 -3.42
N GLU A 207 -19.67 -18.29 -3.68
CA GLU A 207 -20.22 -19.39 -4.47
C GLU A 207 -19.73 -19.34 -5.92
N SER A 208 -19.57 -18.13 -6.45
CA SER A 208 -19.06 -17.90 -7.80
C SER A 208 -18.23 -16.62 -7.90
N LEU A 209 -17.35 -16.60 -8.89
CA LEU A 209 -16.65 -15.43 -9.38
C LEU A 209 -16.96 -15.30 -10.87
N MET A 210 -17.43 -14.12 -11.27
CA MET A 210 -17.62 -13.78 -12.69
C MET A 210 -16.94 -12.45 -12.98
N GLY A 211 -16.54 -12.24 -14.23
CA GLY A 211 -15.95 -10.97 -14.58
C GLY A 211 -15.40 -10.93 -15.99
N MET A 212 -14.61 -9.89 -16.22
CA MET A 212 -13.96 -9.69 -17.52
C MET A 212 -12.65 -8.94 -17.37
N ASP A 213 -11.72 -9.19 -18.27
CA ASP A 213 -10.57 -8.35 -18.55
C ASP A 213 -10.87 -7.54 -19.81
N VAL A 214 -10.73 -6.22 -19.71
CA VAL A 214 -11.11 -5.29 -20.77
C VAL A 214 -9.90 -4.44 -21.14
N GLU A 215 -9.60 -4.38 -22.44
CA GLU A 215 -8.52 -3.57 -22.99
C GLU A 215 -9.07 -2.43 -23.85
N PHE A 216 -8.46 -1.26 -23.73
CA PHE A 216 -8.78 -0.07 -24.50
C PHE A 216 -7.53 0.46 -25.21
N ASP A 217 -7.67 0.92 -26.44
CA ASP A 217 -6.52 1.18 -27.30
C ASP A 217 -5.95 2.60 -27.21
N ARG A 218 -6.76 3.56 -26.73
CA ARG A 218 -6.40 4.98 -26.74
C ARG A 218 -6.18 5.55 -25.34
N PRO A 219 -5.21 6.46 -25.16
CA PRO A 219 -5.01 7.18 -23.89
C PRO A 219 -6.27 7.90 -23.38
N GLU A 220 -7.09 8.43 -24.29
CA GLU A 220 -8.30 9.22 -24.02
C GLU A 220 -9.44 8.37 -23.44
N ASP A 221 -9.45 7.08 -23.67
CA ASP A 221 -10.50 6.16 -23.20
C ASP A 221 -10.60 6.13 -21.66
N LEU A 222 -9.52 6.53 -20.95
CA LEU A 222 -9.49 6.59 -19.49
C LEU A 222 -10.68 7.36 -18.90
N GLY A 223 -11.04 8.50 -19.51
CA GLY A 223 -12.16 9.31 -19.02
C GLY A 223 -13.47 8.56 -19.03
N ALA A 224 -13.83 7.95 -20.17
CA ALA A 224 -15.05 7.17 -20.32
C ALA A 224 -15.06 5.92 -19.43
N MET A 225 -13.90 5.25 -19.27
CA MET A 225 -13.76 4.11 -18.36
C MET A 225 -14.08 4.51 -16.92
N VAL A 226 -13.52 5.62 -16.43
CA VAL A 226 -13.77 6.12 -15.07
C VAL A 226 -15.24 6.50 -14.89
N ASP A 227 -15.82 7.27 -15.81
CA ASP A 227 -17.20 7.73 -15.71
C ASP A 227 -18.22 6.59 -15.81
N THR A 228 -17.84 5.46 -16.42
CA THR A 228 -18.65 4.23 -16.48
C THR A 228 -18.51 3.36 -15.24
N ILE A 229 -17.28 3.14 -14.75
CA ILE A 229 -17.02 2.24 -13.60
C ILE A 229 -17.46 2.89 -12.28
N ALA A 230 -17.29 4.19 -12.12
CA ALA A 230 -17.57 4.89 -10.87
C ALA A 230 -19.04 4.77 -10.41
N PRO A 231 -20.07 4.96 -11.24
CA PRO A 231 -21.47 4.70 -10.88
C PRO A 231 -21.70 3.24 -10.44
N LEU A 232 -21.23 2.26 -11.22
CA LEU A 232 -21.41 0.84 -10.94
C LEU A 232 -20.80 0.44 -9.57
N ARG A 233 -19.71 1.08 -9.20
CA ARG A 233 -19.08 0.93 -7.90
C ARG A 233 -19.96 1.54 -6.78
N ARG A 234 -20.49 2.75 -6.98
CA ARG A 234 -21.36 3.43 -6.01
C ARG A 234 -22.69 2.71 -5.79
N GLU A 235 -23.22 2.09 -6.84
CA GLU A 235 -24.46 1.31 -6.84
C GLU A 235 -24.25 -0.12 -6.31
N ARG A 236 -23.02 -0.50 -5.97
CA ARG A 236 -22.67 -1.84 -5.51
C ARG A 236 -22.89 -2.96 -6.54
N VAL A 237 -23.08 -2.62 -7.80
CA VAL A 237 -23.04 -3.62 -8.91
C VAL A 237 -21.65 -4.23 -8.97
N LEU A 238 -20.61 -3.40 -8.89
CA LEU A 238 -19.22 -3.82 -8.79
C LEU A 238 -18.71 -3.67 -7.35
N GLN A 239 -18.47 -4.78 -6.67
CA GLN A 239 -18.06 -4.80 -5.26
C GLN A 239 -16.54 -4.65 -5.07
N GLN A 240 -15.77 -5.17 -6.00
CA GLN A 240 -14.31 -5.07 -6.04
C GLN A 240 -13.84 -3.61 -6.15
N SER A 241 -12.63 -3.32 -5.70
CA SER A 241 -11.91 -2.08 -5.98
C SER A 241 -11.03 -2.24 -7.22
N PRO A 242 -11.53 -1.99 -8.44
CA PRO A 242 -10.76 -2.21 -9.67
C PRO A 242 -9.65 -1.18 -9.82
N SER A 243 -8.68 -1.48 -10.68
CA SER A 243 -7.62 -0.55 -11.05
C SER A 243 -7.45 -0.55 -12.57
N ILE A 244 -7.64 0.61 -13.20
CA ILE A 244 -7.31 0.82 -14.60
C ILE A 244 -5.81 1.02 -14.68
N GLY A 245 -5.08 0.12 -15.31
CA GLY A 245 -3.63 0.20 -15.48
C GLY A 245 -3.24 0.53 -16.91
N ASN A 246 -2.14 1.29 -17.10
CA ASN A 246 -1.62 1.50 -18.44
C ASN A 246 -0.84 0.26 -18.94
N TRP A 247 -0.55 0.23 -20.24
CA TRP A 247 0.15 -0.85 -20.93
C TRP A 247 1.41 -1.33 -20.20
N MET A 248 2.17 -0.43 -19.60
CA MET A 248 3.45 -0.75 -18.96
C MET A 248 3.27 -1.60 -17.69
N ARG A 249 2.12 -1.52 -17.01
CA ARG A 249 1.84 -2.39 -15.85
C ARG A 249 1.82 -3.88 -16.22
N ALA A 250 1.34 -4.21 -17.41
CA ALA A 250 1.34 -5.57 -17.93
C ALA A 250 2.69 -5.92 -18.56
N ALA A 251 3.24 -5.04 -19.39
CA ALA A 251 4.49 -5.28 -20.12
C ALA A 251 5.70 -5.44 -19.18
N ALA A 252 5.85 -4.60 -18.17
CA ALA A 252 7.01 -4.62 -17.27
C ALA A 252 7.12 -5.89 -16.40
N VAL A 253 6.09 -6.73 -16.38
CA VAL A 253 6.12 -8.04 -15.71
C VAL A 253 6.77 -9.12 -16.60
N VAL A 254 6.65 -8.99 -17.92
CA VAL A 254 7.03 -10.03 -18.91
C VAL A 254 8.20 -9.67 -19.81
N THR A 255 8.59 -8.39 -19.90
CA THR A 255 9.72 -7.94 -20.71
C THR A 255 10.49 -6.81 -20.01
N ARG A 256 11.65 -6.45 -20.55
CA ARG A 256 12.52 -5.38 -20.02
C ARG A 256 12.77 -4.35 -21.12
N ARG A 257 13.00 -3.10 -20.69
CA ARG A 257 13.26 -1.99 -21.60
C ARG A 257 14.41 -2.26 -22.58
N GLY A 258 15.52 -2.82 -22.09
CA GLY A 258 16.71 -3.12 -22.89
C GLY A 258 16.49 -4.17 -24.00
N GLU A 259 15.39 -4.92 -23.99
CA GLU A 259 15.02 -5.82 -25.08
C GLU A 259 14.48 -5.06 -26.31
N TRP A 260 14.12 -3.79 -26.14
CA TRP A 260 13.44 -2.98 -27.16
C TRP A 260 14.26 -1.79 -27.64
N THR A 261 15.07 -1.20 -26.79
CA THR A 261 15.88 -0.03 -27.14
C THR A 261 16.99 0.24 -26.13
N ASP A 262 18.13 0.71 -26.64
CA ASP A 262 19.25 1.22 -25.84
C ASP A 262 19.24 2.77 -25.75
N LYS A 263 18.29 3.44 -26.42
CA LYS A 263 18.20 4.89 -26.40
C LYS A 263 17.92 5.40 -24.96
N PRO A 264 18.63 6.44 -24.50
CA PRO A 264 18.31 7.09 -23.22
C PRO A 264 16.98 7.85 -23.31
N GLY A 265 16.44 8.21 -22.16
CA GLY A 265 15.18 8.99 -22.06
C GLY A 265 13.92 8.11 -22.08
N ALA A 266 12.75 8.73 -22.18
CA ALA A 266 11.49 8.01 -22.28
C ALA A 266 11.38 7.28 -23.63
N LEU A 267 10.64 6.17 -23.64
CA LEU A 267 10.39 5.40 -24.85
C LEU A 267 9.73 6.24 -25.95
N ASP A 268 10.18 6.04 -27.18
CA ASP A 268 9.48 6.55 -28.37
C ASP A 268 8.11 5.85 -28.54
N ASP A 269 7.10 6.55 -29.02
CA ASP A 269 5.75 6.02 -29.21
C ASP A 269 5.74 4.76 -30.11
N SER A 270 6.61 4.73 -31.13
CA SER A 270 6.76 3.55 -32.01
C SER A 270 7.25 2.30 -31.25
N VAL A 271 8.09 2.46 -30.22
CA VAL A 271 8.54 1.34 -29.37
C VAL A 271 7.41 0.90 -28.45
N ILE A 272 6.67 1.83 -27.87
CA ILE A 272 5.47 1.55 -27.06
C ILE A 272 4.48 0.73 -27.89
N ASP A 273 4.19 1.15 -29.12
CA ASP A 273 3.25 0.45 -30.01
C ASP A 273 3.77 -0.95 -30.40
N ALA A 274 5.07 -1.11 -30.61
CA ALA A 274 5.66 -2.42 -30.88
C ALA A 274 5.51 -3.39 -29.69
N ILE A 275 5.72 -2.91 -28.45
CA ILE A 275 5.51 -3.68 -27.22
C ILE A 275 4.03 -4.08 -27.10
N ARG A 276 3.12 -3.12 -27.21
CA ARG A 276 1.69 -3.34 -27.09
C ARG A 276 1.20 -4.37 -28.13
N LYS A 277 1.60 -4.22 -29.37
CA LYS A 277 1.29 -5.13 -30.45
C LYS A 277 1.82 -6.55 -30.20
N ARG A 278 3.08 -6.66 -29.73
CA ARG A 278 3.72 -7.96 -29.46
C ARG A 278 2.96 -8.76 -28.41
N PHE A 279 2.43 -8.12 -27.39
CA PHE A 279 1.77 -8.77 -26.27
C PHE A 279 0.23 -8.69 -26.33
N GLY A 280 -0.34 -8.02 -27.32
CA GLY A 280 -1.80 -7.85 -27.44
C GLY A 280 -2.38 -6.99 -26.30
N ILE A 281 -1.65 -5.97 -25.83
CA ILE A 281 -2.00 -5.11 -24.70
C ILE A 281 -2.58 -3.80 -25.23
N GLY A 282 -3.72 -3.36 -24.67
CA GLY A 282 -4.29 -2.02 -24.91
C GLY A 282 -3.45 -0.91 -24.27
N TRP A 283 -3.80 0.34 -24.52
CA TRP A 283 -3.22 1.44 -23.75
C TRP A 283 -3.62 1.38 -22.30
N TRP A 284 -4.90 1.04 -22.03
CA TRP A 284 -5.45 0.80 -20.72
C TRP A 284 -6.05 -0.59 -20.61
N GLY A 285 -5.79 -1.24 -19.49
CA GLY A 285 -6.42 -2.50 -19.13
C GLY A 285 -7.10 -2.41 -17.77
N VAL A 286 -8.23 -3.10 -17.62
CA VAL A 286 -8.92 -3.23 -16.33
C VAL A 286 -9.49 -4.63 -16.17
N SER A 287 -9.30 -5.19 -14.97
CA SER A 287 -9.94 -6.45 -14.55
C SER A 287 -11.11 -6.15 -13.62
N LEU A 288 -12.30 -6.56 -14.03
CA LEU A 288 -13.55 -6.36 -13.30
C LEU A 288 -14.07 -7.73 -12.83
N ARG A 289 -14.33 -7.85 -11.53
CA ARG A 289 -14.73 -9.13 -10.89
C ARG A 289 -15.93 -8.94 -9.99
N LEU A 290 -16.86 -9.87 -10.08
CA LEU A 290 -18.10 -9.97 -9.31
C LEU A 290 -18.01 -11.21 -8.42
N TYR A 291 -18.36 -11.09 -7.16
CA TYR A 291 -18.25 -12.14 -6.14
C TYR A 291 -19.60 -12.37 -5.48
N GLY A 292 -19.93 -13.62 -5.20
CA GLY A 292 -21.14 -13.98 -4.47
C GLY A 292 -21.92 -15.12 -5.14
N ARG A 293 -23.27 -15.01 -5.08
CA ARG A 293 -24.17 -16.02 -5.63
C ARG A 293 -24.19 -15.97 -7.16
N GLU A 294 -24.25 -17.12 -7.81
CA GLU A 294 -24.14 -17.24 -9.26
C GLU A 294 -25.23 -16.46 -10.01
N GLU A 295 -26.50 -16.54 -9.57
CA GLU A 295 -27.60 -15.81 -10.21
C GLU A 295 -27.41 -14.30 -10.12
N ILE A 296 -26.96 -13.79 -8.96
CA ILE A 296 -26.71 -12.36 -8.76
C ILE A 296 -25.56 -11.92 -9.67
N ASN A 297 -24.47 -12.69 -9.70
CA ASN A 297 -23.32 -12.40 -10.54
C ASN A 297 -23.66 -12.41 -12.03
N LYS A 298 -24.52 -13.35 -12.51
CA LYS A 298 -25.00 -13.37 -13.90
C LYS A 298 -25.80 -12.11 -14.26
N ALA A 299 -26.66 -11.63 -13.35
CA ALA A 299 -27.41 -10.40 -13.57
C ALA A 299 -26.49 -9.17 -13.60
N ALA A 300 -25.58 -9.03 -12.63
CA ALA A 300 -24.62 -7.94 -12.55
C ALA A 300 -23.64 -7.96 -13.74
N TYR A 301 -23.22 -9.15 -14.19
CA TYR A 301 -22.34 -9.31 -15.35
C TYR A 301 -22.94 -8.71 -16.63
N LYS A 302 -24.24 -8.93 -16.87
CA LYS A 302 -24.94 -8.36 -18.04
C LYS A 302 -24.90 -6.84 -18.03
N VAL A 303 -25.14 -6.23 -16.87
CA VAL A 303 -25.05 -4.77 -16.69
C VAL A 303 -23.63 -4.27 -16.97
N LEU A 304 -22.64 -4.94 -16.38
CA LEU A 304 -21.23 -4.59 -16.53
C LEU A 304 -20.75 -4.75 -17.97
N GLU A 305 -21.09 -5.86 -18.63
CA GLU A 305 -20.72 -6.10 -20.02
C GLU A 305 -21.31 -5.07 -20.98
N GLN A 306 -22.60 -4.76 -20.80
CA GLN A 306 -23.27 -3.74 -21.60
C GLN A 306 -22.62 -2.35 -21.43
N ALA A 307 -22.29 -1.99 -20.19
CA ALA A 307 -21.64 -0.73 -19.87
C ALA A 307 -20.23 -0.63 -20.50
N MET A 308 -19.43 -1.70 -20.43
CA MET A 308 -18.10 -1.72 -21.05
C MET A 308 -18.16 -1.71 -22.58
N LYS A 309 -19.07 -2.46 -23.19
CA LYS A 309 -19.28 -2.45 -24.65
C LYS A 309 -19.66 -1.09 -25.19
N ALA A 310 -20.39 -0.28 -24.42
CA ALA A 310 -20.81 1.07 -24.82
C ALA A 310 -19.64 2.04 -24.98
N ILE A 311 -18.50 1.80 -24.32
CA ILE A 311 -17.29 2.63 -24.49
C ILE A 311 -16.54 2.28 -25.79
N GLY A 312 -16.67 1.06 -26.31
CA GLY A 312 -15.96 0.57 -27.50
C GLY A 312 -14.56 0.03 -27.20
N PRO A 313 -14.44 -1.02 -26.38
CA PRO A 313 -13.15 -1.59 -26.03
C PRO A 313 -12.49 -2.32 -27.19
N MET A 314 -11.15 -2.41 -27.16
CA MET A 314 -10.34 -3.21 -28.07
C MET A 314 -10.64 -4.71 -27.91
N SER A 315 -10.78 -5.16 -26.67
CA SER A 315 -11.12 -6.55 -26.35
C SER A 315 -11.84 -6.69 -25.01
N ILE A 316 -12.68 -7.71 -24.91
CA ILE A 316 -13.30 -8.18 -23.66
C ILE A 316 -13.03 -9.68 -23.55
N LYS A 317 -12.38 -10.10 -22.46
CA LYS A 317 -12.13 -11.53 -22.17
C LYS A 317 -12.94 -11.90 -20.92
N PRO A 318 -14.01 -12.71 -21.04
CA PRO A 318 -14.81 -13.12 -19.90
C PRO A 318 -14.03 -14.09 -18.99
N THR A 319 -14.35 -14.04 -17.71
CA THR A 319 -13.82 -14.96 -16.68
C THR A 319 -14.98 -15.46 -15.83
N SER A 320 -14.99 -16.76 -15.50
CA SER A 320 -15.98 -17.35 -14.60
C SER A 320 -15.38 -18.51 -13.82
N TRP A 321 -15.82 -18.64 -12.57
CA TRP A 321 -15.53 -19.77 -11.70
C TRP A 321 -16.73 -20.03 -10.79
N VAL A 322 -16.98 -21.28 -10.46
CA VAL A 322 -18.00 -21.71 -9.49
C VAL A 322 -17.33 -22.61 -8.47
N LYS A 323 -17.72 -22.51 -7.22
CA LYS A 323 -17.18 -23.29 -6.10
C LYS A 323 -17.20 -24.79 -6.43
N GLY A 324 -16.08 -25.47 -6.16
CA GLY A 324 -15.87 -26.88 -6.49
C GLY A 324 -15.23 -27.13 -7.86
N GLN A 325 -15.07 -26.11 -8.71
CA GLN A 325 -14.28 -26.20 -9.94
C GLN A 325 -12.80 -25.87 -9.70
N PRO A 326 -11.89 -26.35 -10.56
CA PRO A 326 -10.51 -25.87 -10.55
C PRO A 326 -10.46 -24.35 -10.70
N MET A 327 -9.65 -23.68 -9.89
CA MET A 327 -9.56 -22.24 -9.83
C MET A 327 -8.20 -21.77 -10.35
N GLU A 328 -8.19 -20.70 -11.13
CA GLU A 328 -6.96 -19.99 -11.47
C GLU A 328 -6.47 -19.20 -10.24
N TYR A 329 -5.25 -19.46 -9.81
CA TYR A 329 -4.65 -18.79 -8.66
C TYR A 329 -4.20 -17.38 -9.03
N SER A 330 -4.79 -16.38 -8.39
CA SER A 330 -4.49 -14.96 -8.63
C SER A 330 -4.84 -14.11 -7.42
N GLY A 331 -4.44 -12.84 -7.41
CA GLY A 331 -4.84 -11.90 -6.35
C GLY A 331 -6.35 -11.72 -6.26
N TRP A 332 -7.10 -11.88 -7.36
CA TRP A 332 -8.57 -11.83 -7.38
C TRP A 332 -9.24 -13.04 -6.74
N THR A 333 -8.52 -14.14 -6.62
CA THR A 333 -8.99 -15.37 -5.94
C THR A 333 -8.41 -15.48 -4.51
N GLY A 334 -7.89 -14.40 -3.97
CA GLY A 334 -7.34 -14.38 -2.60
C GLY A 334 -5.99 -15.10 -2.46
N THR A 335 -5.36 -15.48 -3.56
CA THR A 335 -4.04 -16.13 -3.52
C THR A 335 -2.92 -15.09 -3.46
N PRO A 336 -1.93 -15.25 -2.56
CA PRO A 336 -0.78 -14.35 -2.49
C PRO A 336 0.05 -14.36 -3.78
N ILE A 337 0.43 -13.18 -4.28
CA ILE A 337 1.19 -12.98 -5.51
C ILE A 337 2.36 -12.03 -5.30
N THR A 338 3.41 -12.15 -6.12
CA THR A 338 4.60 -11.29 -6.09
C THR A 338 5.07 -10.85 -7.47
N TYR A 339 4.43 -11.31 -8.54
CA TYR A 339 4.88 -11.04 -9.91
C TYR A 339 4.95 -9.54 -10.24
N ALA A 340 4.09 -8.71 -9.63
CA ALA A 340 4.10 -7.26 -9.84
C ALA A 340 5.44 -6.61 -9.46
N MET A 341 6.23 -7.22 -8.57
CA MET A 341 7.56 -6.75 -8.19
C MET A 341 8.56 -6.80 -9.35
N GLN A 342 8.30 -7.63 -10.36
CA GLN A 342 9.16 -7.72 -11.55
C GLN A 342 9.28 -6.38 -12.29
N SER A 343 8.28 -5.51 -12.18
CA SER A 343 8.30 -4.19 -12.81
C SER A 343 9.44 -3.28 -12.34
N ALA A 344 9.93 -3.47 -11.10
CA ALA A 344 11.07 -2.72 -10.59
C ALA A 344 12.35 -2.93 -11.43
N ASN A 345 12.43 -4.06 -12.14
CA ASN A 345 13.56 -4.39 -13.01
C ASN A 345 13.38 -3.91 -14.46
N TRP A 346 12.45 -3.01 -14.72
CA TRP A 346 12.20 -2.50 -16.07
C TRP A 346 13.45 -1.96 -16.76
N TYR A 347 14.26 -1.19 -16.04
CA TYR A 347 15.50 -0.60 -16.55
C TYR A 347 16.75 -1.47 -16.34
N GLY A 348 16.67 -2.63 -15.70
CA GLY A 348 17.82 -3.52 -15.47
C GLY A 348 17.74 -4.29 -14.14
N ALA A 349 18.78 -5.10 -13.89
CA ALA A 349 18.81 -6.06 -12.80
C ALA A 349 18.86 -5.45 -11.38
N ARG A 350 19.39 -4.22 -11.23
CA ARG A 350 19.36 -3.47 -9.95
C ARG A 350 18.30 -2.39 -9.96
N GLY A 351 17.09 -2.81 -10.25
CA GLY A 351 15.94 -1.93 -10.29
C GLY A 351 15.61 -1.29 -8.93
N GLY A 352 15.25 -0.01 -8.99
CA GLY A 352 14.64 0.73 -7.89
C GLY A 352 13.18 1.04 -8.18
N HIS A 353 12.44 1.37 -7.13
CA HIS A 353 11.01 1.69 -7.23
C HIS A 353 10.58 2.61 -6.09
N ILE A 354 9.97 3.73 -6.43
CA ILE A 354 9.28 4.62 -5.48
C ILE A 354 7.86 4.85 -6.00
N GLY A 355 6.87 4.82 -5.11
CA GLY A 355 5.47 5.10 -5.46
C GLY A 355 5.14 6.58 -5.32
N PHE A 356 4.43 7.15 -6.30
CA PHE A 356 3.76 8.44 -6.23
C PHE A 356 2.26 8.20 -6.43
N SER A 357 1.43 8.54 -5.42
CA SER A 357 0.04 8.06 -5.39
C SER A 357 -0.94 9.11 -4.87
N PRO A 358 -1.17 10.21 -5.61
CA PRO A 358 -2.13 11.23 -5.21
C PRO A 358 -3.57 10.73 -5.26
N VAL A 359 -4.38 11.20 -4.30
CA VAL A 359 -5.82 10.98 -4.24
C VAL A 359 -6.55 12.06 -5.02
N ILE A 360 -7.39 11.66 -5.96
CA ILE A 360 -8.08 12.57 -6.88
C ILE A 360 -9.61 12.31 -6.89
N PRO A 361 -10.42 13.27 -7.38
CA PRO A 361 -11.85 13.05 -7.58
C PRO A 361 -12.16 11.88 -8.52
N GLN A 362 -13.22 11.12 -8.21
CA GLN A 362 -13.66 9.96 -9.00
C GLN A 362 -14.52 10.40 -10.19
N ASN A 363 -13.88 11.04 -11.18
CA ASN A 363 -14.49 11.41 -12.48
C ASN A 363 -13.45 11.38 -13.60
N GLY A 364 -13.93 11.21 -14.84
CA GLY A 364 -13.08 11.02 -16.01
C GLY A 364 -12.26 12.26 -16.36
N ALA A 365 -12.78 13.45 -16.16
CA ALA A 365 -12.06 14.70 -16.44
C ALA A 365 -10.83 14.86 -15.52
N ALA A 366 -11.00 14.63 -14.21
CA ALA A 366 -9.90 14.68 -13.26
C ALA A 366 -8.85 13.58 -13.54
N ALA A 367 -9.30 12.36 -13.87
CA ALA A 367 -8.40 11.25 -14.20
C ALA A 367 -7.55 11.55 -15.45
N LEU A 368 -8.18 12.06 -16.54
CA LEU A 368 -7.47 12.44 -17.77
C LEU A 368 -6.48 13.60 -17.54
N ALA A 369 -6.90 14.62 -16.80
CA ALA A 369 -6.03 15.76 -16.51
C ALA A 369 -4.82 15.34 -15.68
N GLN A 370 -5.03 14.47 -14.67
CA GLN A 370 -3.95 13.91 -13.83
C GLN A 370 -3.03 13.02 -14.66
N PHE A 371 -3.58 12.12 -15.49
CA PHE A 371 -2.80 11.26 -16.38
C PHE A 371 -1.89 12.09 -17.29
N ARG A 372 -2.45 13.04 -18.06
CA ARG A 372 -1.68 13.85 -19.02
C ARG A 372 -0.52 14.58 -18.34
N ARG A 373 -0.80 15.27 -17.22
CA ARG A 373 0.22 15.99 -16.45
C ARG A 373 1.33 15.06 -15.98
N THR A 374 0.96 13.93 -15.38
CA THR A 374 1.95 12.97 -14.86
C THR A 374 2.74 12.33 -16.00
N TYR A 375 2.08 11.94 -17.09
CA TYR A 375 2.72 11.37 -18.28
C TYR A 375 3.74 12.34 -18.90
N ASP A 376 3.36 13.63 -19.05
CA ASP A 376 4.25 14.66 -19.58
C ASP A 376 5.50 14.84 -18.67
N ARG A 377 5.32 14.84 -17.35
CA ARG A 377 6.45 14.92 -16.40
C ARG A 377 7.38 13.70 -16.50
N TYR A 378 6.84 12.49 -16.63
CA TYR A 378 7.67 11.32 -16.85
C TYR A 378 8.53 11.47 -18.10
N ARG A 379 7.96 11.93 -19.22
CA ARG A 379 8.68 12.16 -20.46
C ARG A 379 9.72 13.28 -20.34
N GLU A 380 9.40 14.38 -19.69
CA GLU A 380 10.32 15.50 -19.42
C GLU A 380 11.56 15.06 -18.64
N TYR A 381 11.36 14.21 -17.63
CA TYR A 381 12.46 13.66 -16.85
C TYR A 381 13.13 12.43 -17.50
N GLY A 382 12.70 12.05 -18.70
CA GLY A 382 13.26 10.93 -19.45
C GLY A 382 12.97 9.56 -18.82
N MET A 383 11.79 9.42 -18.23
CA MET A 383 11.33 8.20 -17.55
C MET A 383 10.11 7.60 -18.28
N ASP A 384 9.97 6.27 -18.23
CA ASP A 384 8.82 5.57 -18.79
C ASP A 384 7.68 5.56 -17.78
N TYR A 385 6.48 5.97 -18.23
CA TYR A 385 5.31 6.08 -17.38
C TYR A 385 4.68 4.72 -17.08
N GLN A 386 4.66 4.35 -15.80
CA GLN A 386 3.88 3.21 -15.31
C GLN A 386 2.87 3.70 -14.27
N GLY A 387 1.60 3.74 -14.66
CA GLY A 387 0.55 4.28 -13.81
C GLY A 387 -0.74 3.48 -13.84
N SER A 388 -1.55 3.68 -12.80
CA SER A 388 -2.91 3.16 -12.71
C SER A 388 -3.82 4.07 -11.90
N PHE A 389 -5.13 3.87 -12.06
CA PHE A 389 -6.18 4.56 -11.32
C PHE A 389 -6.98 3.52 -10.55
N ALA A 390 -6.70 3.41 -9.25
CA ALA A 390 -7.38 2.49 -8.35
C ALA A 390 -8.65 3.15 -7.79
N PHE A 391 -9.76 2.44 -7.84
CA PHE A 391 -11.04 2.94 -7.36
C PHE A 391 -11.21 2.67 -5.86
N GLY A 392 -11.33 3.73 -5.07
CA GLY A 392 -11.91 3.66 -3.73
C GLY A 392 -13.45 3.80 -3.80
N GLU A 393 -14.06 4.09 -2.66
CA GLU A 393 -15.52 4.28 -2.59
C GLU A 393 -15.99 5.53 -3.34
N ARG A 394 -15.27 6.65 -3.21
CA ARG A 394 -15.64 7.97 -3.74
C ARG A 394 -14.44 8.72 -4.35
N HIS A 395 -13.29 8.10 -4.42
CA HIS A 395 -12.05 8.68 -4.93
C HIS A 395 -11.35 7.73 -5.89
N LEU A 396 -10.41 8.27 -6.64
CA LEU A 396 -9.38 7.48 -7.30
C LEU A 396 -8.05 7.73 -6.60
N THR A 397 -7.22 6.69 -6.52
CA THR A 397 -5.80 6.84 -6.24
C THR A 397 -5.03 6.63 -7.53
N ASN A 398 -4.32 7.66 -7.99
CA ASN A 398 -3.46 7.53 -9.17
C ASN A 398 -2.12 6.94 -8.76
N VAL A 399 -2.00 5.61 -8.78
CA VAL A 399 -0.81 4.88 -8.37
C VAL A 399 0.22 4.86 -9.50
N ASN A 400 1.28 5.61 -9.35
CA ASN A 400 2.38 5.68 -10.31
C ASN A 400 3.62 5.00 -9.73
N ALA A 401 4.29 4.19 -10.54
CA ALA A 401 5.53 3.55 -10.22
C ALA A 401 6.68 4.32 -10.88
N MET A 402 7.51 4.95 -10.07
CA MET A 402 8.77 5.51 -10.51
C MET A 402 9.83 4.41 -10.42
N ASN A 403 10.03 3.69 -11.53
CA ASN A 403 11.07 2.67 -11.63
C ASN A 403 12.36 3.31 -12.14
N PHE A 404 13.50 2.85 -11.64
CA PHE A 404 14.82 3.37 -12.03
C PHE A 404 15.91 2.32 -11.93
N ASN A 405 17.03 2.55 -12.64
CA ASN A 405 18.24 1.73 -12.51
C ASN A 405 19.18 2.38 -11.48
N LYS A 406 19.45 1.68 -10.40
CA LYS A 406 20.33 2.14 -9.32
C LYS A 406 21.81 2.17 -9.72
N ASP A 407 22.17 1.51 -10.82
CA ASP A 407 23.53 1.53 -11.39
C ASP A 407 23.74 2.65 -12.42
N ASP A 408 22.70 3.46 -12.71
CA ASP A 408 22.78 4.64 -13.57
C ASP A 408 22.79 5.92 -12.72
N PRO A 409 23.97 6.55 -12.49
CA PRO A 409 24.08 7.76 -11.69
C PRO A 409 23.28 8.94 -12.26
N ALA A 410 23.17 9.02 -13.60
CA ALA A 410 22.41 10.09 -14.26
C ALA A 410 20.90 9.92 -14.05
N MET A 411 20.41 8.69 -14.01
CA MET A 411 19.03 8.40 -13.65
C MET A 411 18.78 8.67 -12.16
N MET A 412 19.66 8.19 -11.28
CA MET A 412 19.55 8.42 -9.83
C MET A 412 19.50 9.91 -9.47
N ALA A 413 20.30 10.75 -10.11
CA ALA A 413 20.32 12.19 -9.89
C ALA A 413 18.98 12.89 -10.26
N ARG A 414 18.14 12.27 -11.07
CA ARG A 414 16.83 12.81 -11.49
C ARG A 414 15.68 12.43 -10.55
N ILE A 415 15.82 11.39 -9.72
CA ILE A 415 14.73 10.83 -8.93
C ILE A 415 14.18 11.86 -7.92
N ASP A 416 15.04 12.47 -7.09
CA ASP A 416 14.60 13.44 -6.10
C ASP A 416 13.92 14.68 -6.73
N PRO A 417 14.53 15.41 -7.67
CA PRO A 417 13.87 16.55 -8.28
C PRO A 417 12.58 16.15 -9.02
N PHE A 418 12.52 14.98 -9.63
CA PHE A 418 11.31 14.49 -10.29
C PHE A 418 10.18 14.22 -9.28
N PHE A 419 10.46 13.52 -8.19
CA PHE A 419 9.45 13.24 -7.17
C PHE A 419 8.91 14.54 -6.56
N ARG A 420 9.78 15.50 -6.23
CA ARG A 420 9.38 16.82 -5.71
C ARG A 420 8.50 17.58 -6.70
N GLN A 421 8.80 17.51 -7.98
CA GLN A 421 7.98 18.14 -9.03
C GLN A 421 6.58 17.50 -9.10
N LEU A 422 6.49 16.16 -9.03
CA LEU A 422 5.21 15.47 -9.02
C LEU A 422 4.34 15.85 -7.82
N VAL A 423 4.94 15.95 -6.63
CA VAL A 423 4.25 16.41 -5.42
C VAL A 423 3.77 17.86 -5.55
N ALA A 424 4.60 18.75 -6.09
CA ALA A 424 4.25 20.15 -6.33
C ALA A 424 3.08 20.29 -7.33
N ASP A 425 3.13 19.52 -8.42
CA ASP A 425 2.07 19.50 -9.44
C ASP A 425 0.74 18.98 -8.86
N ALA A 426 0.76 17.95 -8.02
CA ALA A 426 -0.43 17.42 -7.34
C ALA A 426 -0.99 18.44 -6.35
N ARG A 427 -0.13 19.06 -5.51
CA ARG A 427 -0.51 20.11 -4.56
C ARG A 427 -1.20 21.28 -5.26
N ALA A 428 -0.69 21.72 -6.41
CA ALA A 428 -1.27 22.80 -7.19
C ALA A 428 -2.71 22.51 -7.68
N GLN A 429 -3.11 21.23 -7.70
CA GLN A 429 -4.47 20.78 -8.02
C GLN A 429 -5.31 20.46 -6.77
N GLY A 430 -4.77 20.61 -5.56
CA GLY A 430 -5.41 20.20 -4.32
C GLY A 430 -5.41 18.68 -4.10
N TYR A 431 -4.49 17.94 -4.72
CA TYR A 431 -4.38 16.50 -4.59
C TYR A 431 -3.25 16.14 -3.63
N GLY A 432 -3.57 15.39 -2.57
CA GLY A 432 -2.61 14.93 -1.58
C GLY A 432 -2.21 13.47 -1.81
N GLU A 433 -0.96 13.16 -1.47
CA GLU A 433 -0.49 11.78 -1.41
C GLU A 433 -1.09 11.05 -0.21
N TYR A 434 -1.51 9.78 -0.38
CA TYR A 434 -2.01 8.99 0.74
C TYR A 434 -0.90 8.19 1.44
N ARG A 435 0.21 7.94 0.76
CA ARG A 435 1.36 7.18 1.27
C ARG A 435 2.60 7.49 0.44
N THR A 436 3.76 7.66 1.09
CA THR A 436 5.00 8.03 0.41
C THR A 436 6.23 7.29 0.97
N HIS A 437 7.34 7.37 0.25
CA HIS A 437 8.65 6.85 0.66
C HIS A 437 9.21 7.68 1.85
N LEU A 438 10.13 7.09 2.62
CA LEU A 438 10.78 7.75 3.78
C LEU A 438 11.37 9.11 3.42
N ASP A 439 12.10 9.22 2.31
CA ASP A 439 12.76 10.44 1.85
C ASP A 439 11.79 11.63 1.69
N TYR A 440 10.48 11.37 1.56
CA TYR A 440 9.49 12.38 1.21
C TYR A 440 8.38 12.55 2.24
N MET A 441 8.47 11.91 3.42
CA MET A 441 7.42 12.00 4.43
C MET A 441 7.16 13.44 4.88
N ASP A 442 8.20 14.22 5.13
CA ASP A 442 8.06 15.63 5.49
C ASP A 442 7.50 16.47 4.35
N LEU A 443 8.01 16.27 3.12
CA LEU A 443 7.53 16.97 1.92
C LEU A 443 6.04 16.77 1.72
N VAL A 444 5.57 15.53 1.85
CA VAL A 444 4.15 15.19 1.69
C VAL A 444 3.32 15.75 2.86
N ALA A 445 3.78 15.62 4.10
CA ALA A 445 3.08 16.16 5.26
C ALA A 445 2.87 17.69 5.17
N GLU A 446 3.81 18.43 4.57
CA GLU A 446 3.71 19.87 4.32
C GLU A 446 2.62 20.26 3.33
N THR A 447 2.20 19.35 2.45
CA THR A 447 1.10 19.63 1.52
C THR A 447 -0.27 19.72 2.21
N TYR A 448 -0.40 19.18 3.43
CA TYR A 448 -1.61 19.25 4.25
C TYR A 448 -1.63 20.51 5.11
N ASP A 449 -1.69 21.68 4.45
CA ASP A 449 -1.40 23.00 5.02
C ASP A 449 -2.62 23.81 5.50
N TRP A 450 -3.83 23.25 5.42
CA TRP A 450 -5.04 23.95 5.87
C TRP A 450 -4.94 24.44 7.31
N GLY A 451 -5.41 25.66 7.56
CA GLY A 451 -5.33 26.28 8.89
C GLY A 451 -3.89 26.47 9.41
N GLY A 452 -2.91 26.68 8.51
CA GLY A 452 -1.51 26.81 8.88
C GLY A 452 -0.90 25.51 9.39
N GLY A 453 -1.30 24.38 8.80
CA GLY A 453 -0.84 23.04 9.18
C GLY A 453 -1.46 22.52 10.49
N ALA A 454 -2.72 22.87 10.76
CA ALA A 454 -3.42 22.52 12.00
C ALA A 454 -3.42 21.01 12.29
N ILE A 455 -3.58 20.16 11.27
CA ILE A 455 -3.55 18.69 11.45
C ILE A 455 -2.16 18.20 11.89
N ARG A 456 -1.07 18.78 11.37
CA ARG A 456 0.29 18.45 11.81
C ARG A 456 0.45 18.78 13.29
N LYS A 457 0.05 19.98 13.71
CA LYS A 457 0.12 20.42 15.12
C LYS A 457 -0.67 19.52 16.05
N LEU A 458 -1.85 19.06 15.62
CA LEU A 458 -2.65 18.09 16.38
C LEU A 458 -1.90 16.77 16.54
N ASN A 459 -1.38 16.22 15.44
CA ASN A 459 -0.62 14.96 15.46
C ASN A 459 0.61 15.06 16.37
N GLU A 460 1.35 16.16 16.31
CA GLU A 460 2.51 16.43 17.17
C GLU A 460 2.12 16.59 18.64
N THR A 461 0.97 17.22 18.93
CA THR A 461 0.43 17.31 20.29
C THR A 461 0.11 15.92 20.87
N VAL A 462 -0.55 15.06 20.09
CA VAL A 462 -0.83 13.68 20.48
C VAL A 462 0.48 12.90 20.66
N LYS A 463 1.44 13.09 19.74
CA LYS A 463 2.78 12.47 19.82
C LYS A 463 3.47 12.82 21.14
N ASP A 464 3.56 14.10 21.48
CA ASP A 464 4.24 14.55 22.71
C ASP A 464 3.53 14.03 23.98
N ALA A 465 2.20 13.91 23.95
CA ALA A 465 1.43 13.35 25.07
C ALA A 465 1.66 11.85 25.29
N LEU A 466 1.74 11.07 24.21
CA LEU A 466 1.91 9.61 24.26
C LEU A 466 3.40 9.19 24.34
N ASP A 467 4.30 9.99 23.79
CA ASP A 467 5.73 9.73 23.68
C ASP A 467 6.56 10.94 24.12
N PRO A 468 6.56 11.26 25.42
CA PRO A 468 7.20 12.46 25.94
C PRO A 468 8.73 12.50 25.74
N ASN A 469 9.37 11.33 25.55
CA ASN A 469 10.80 11.22 25.26
C ASN A 469 11.10 11.14 23.75
N GLY A 470 10.08 11.11 22.89
CA GLY A 470 10.23 11.12 21.44
C GLY A 470 10.95 9.90 20.86
N ILE A 471 10.82 8.73 21.48
CA ILE A 471 11.60 7.56 21.11
C ILE A 471 11.02 6.75 19.94
N LEU A 472 9.68 6.77 19.73
CA LEU A 472 9.03 5.86 18.79
C LEU A 472 8.92 6.47 17.39
N ALA A 473 9.64 5.90 16.42
CA ALA A 473 9.62 6.23 15.00
C ALA A 473 9.55 7.74 14.70
N PRO A 474 10.52 8.56 15.18
CA PRO A 474 10.52 10.01 14.95
C PRO A 474 10.42 10.32 13.46
N GLY A 475 9.52 11.23 13.08
CA GLY A 475 9.33 11.68 11.70
C GLY A 475 8.43 10.78 10.83
N LYS A 476 8.01 9.61 11.30
CA LYS A 476 7.05 8.78 10.54
C LYS A 476 5.81 9.61 10.18
N SER A 477 5.47 9.61 8.88
CA SER A 477 4.38 10.40 8.31
C SER A 477 4.48 11.91 8.58
N GLY A 478 5.70 12.44 8.74
CA GLY A 478 5.96 13.84 9.07
C GLY A 478 5.62 14.23 10.52
N ILE A 479 5.42 13.25 11.41
CA ILE A 479 5.08 13.48 12.83
C ILE A 479 6.37 13.45 13.67
N TRP A 480 6.85 14.61 14.07
CA TRP A 480 8.06 14.77 14.86
C TRP A 480 7.75 15.04 16.33
N PRO A 481 8.49 14.42 17.26
CA PRO A 481 8.41 14.77 18.67
C PRO A 481 9.04 16.14 18.93
N LYS A 482 8.66 16.78 20.03
CA LYS A 482 9.19 18.09 20.44
C LYS A 482 10.71 18.05 20.57
N GLY A 483 11.37 19.05 19.97
CA GLY A 483 12.84 19.21 20.05
C GLY A 483 13.64 18.28 19.13
N GLN A 484 13.00 17.56 18.21
CA GLN A 484 13.69 16.70 17.24
C GLN A 484 13.31 17.07 15.79
N GLY A 485 14.17 16.70 14.83
CA GLY A 485 13.93 16.88 13.40
C GLY A 485 13.63 18.33 13.01
N ARG A 486 12.64 18.52 12.14
CA ARG A 486 12.22 19.86 11.67
C ARG A 486 11.74 20.79 12.77
N ARG A 487 11.12 20.26 13.82
CA ARG A 487 10.69 21.10 14.96
C ARG A 487 11.87 21.72 15.71
N ALA A 488 13.07 21.12 15.64
CA ALA A 488 14.28 21.71 16.21
C ALA A 488 14.79 22.91 15.39
N GLY A 489 14.57 22.89 14.05
CA GLY A 489 14.94 24.00 13.16
C GLY A 489 13.96 25.19 13.16
N GLU A 490 12.70 24.97 13.54
CA GLU A 490 11.69 26.04 13.67
C GLU A 490 11.86 26.86 14.97
N GLN A 491 12.72 26.43 15.89
CA GLN A 491 13.02 27.10 17.17
C GLN A 491 14.32 27.92 17.13
N SER A 492 15.02 27.96 16.00
CA SER A 492 16.18 28.84 15.75
C SER A 492 15.80 29.96 14.80
#